data_c27a9882e69de3c29785f8dc843244f2
#
_entry.id   c27a9882e69de3c29785f8dc843244f2
#
_cell.length_a   1.000
_cell.length_b   1.000
_cell.length_c   1.000
_cell.angle_alpha   90.00
_cell.angle_beta   90.00
_cell.angle_gamma   90.00
#
_symmetry.space_group_name_H-M   'P 1'
#
loop_
_entity.id
_entity.type
_entity.pdbx_description
1 polymer ?
#
loop_
_entity_poly.entity_id
_entity_poly.type
_entity_poly.pdbx_seq_one_letter_code
_entity_poly.pdbx_strand_id
1 'polypeptide(L)'
;GSCWIDVIVGIDKLKKELGIAQKGEIAAMAALGYSKTNIFGIETSVANRESMEELVYKEEWGQSMDLEEFRQWGLEDVFYYARHAPSWGNIQPWKFILDEDKLILTILQKDPYILEDSKDKNHELDCGIIMLYVEKMMHQQGIKGKWKLDMDKVNEEKYNIPDEYRIAGYFPI
;
A
#
# COMPACT_ATOMS: atom_id res chain seq x y z
N GLY A 1 -15.93 -13.65 -1.04
CA GLY A 1 -15.29 -12.38 -0.66
C GLY A 1 -14.26 -12.58 0.44
N SER A 2 -13.39 -11.63 0.59
CA SER A 2 -12.42 -11.55 1.67
C SER A 2 -12.46 -10.16 2.28
N CYS A 3 -12.17 -10.08 3.59
CA CYS A 3 -12.05 -8.83 4.31
C CYS A 3 -10.83 -8.90 5.21
N TRP A 4 -9.99 -7.88 5.13
CA TRP A 4 -8.88 -7.70 6.03
C TRP A 4 -9.42 -7.25 7.40
N ILE A 5 -8.94 -7.87 8.47
CA ILE A 5 -9.40 -7.57 9.83
C ILE A 5 -8.21 -7.17 10.67
N ASP A 6 -8.32 -6.03 11.34
CA ASP A 6 -7.41 -5.66 12.40
C ASP A 6 -7.83 -6.28 13.73
N VAL A 7 -6.85 -6.71 14.52
CA VAL A 7 -7.08 -7.32 15.85
C VAL A 7 -6.61 -6.36 16.91
N ILE A 8 -7.45 -5.38 17.21
CA ILE A 8 -7.12 -4.32 18.19
C ILE A 8 -7.22 -4.82 19.64
N VAL A 9 -8.10 -5.76 19.92
CA VAL A 9 -8.41 -6.18 21.31
C VAL A 9 -8.53 -7.70 21.44
N GLY A 10 -7.93 -8.26 22.50
CA GLY A 10 -8.16 -9.65 22.86
C GLY A 10 -7.33 -10.68 22.13
N ILE A 11 -6.14 -10.31 21.63
CA ILE A 11 -5.22 -11.22 20.93
C ILE A 11 -4.99 -12.53 21.69
N ASP A 12 -4.79 -12.47 23.01
CA ASP A 12 -4.58 -13.67 23.84
C ASP A 12 -5.82 -14.57 23.89
N LYS A 13 -7.01 -13.95 23.97
CA LYS A 13 -8.27 -14.70 23.93
C LYS A 13 -8.45 -15.34 22.56
N LEU A 14 -8.18 -14.62 21.50
CA LEU A 14 -8.25 -15.12 20.14
C LEU A 14 -7.28 -16.28 19.90
N LYS A 15 -6.02 -16.14 20.34
CA LYS A 15 -5.03 -17.24 20.27
C LYS A 15 -5.53 -18.50 20.97
N LYS A 16 -6.15 -18.34 22.14
CA LYS A 16 -6.70 -19.45 22.91
C LYS A 16 -7.87 -20.11 22.17
N GLU A 17 -8.80 -19.33 21.63
CA GLU A 17 -9.97 -19.85 20.89
C GLU A 17 -9.59 -20.54 19.59
N LEU A 18 -8.56 -20.04 18.89
CA LEU A 18 -8.04 -20.64 17.67
C LEU A 18 -7.09 -21.83 17.93
N GLY A 19 -6.79 -22.15 19.19
CA GLY A 19 -5.84 -23.21 19.52
C GLY A 19 -4.39 -22.91 19.17
N ILE A 20 -4.06 -21.63 18.91
CA ILE A 20 -2.71 -21.17 18.61
C ILE A 20 -1.96 -20.93 19.92
N ALA A 21 -1.55 -21.99 20.60
CA ALA A 21 -0.84 -21.89 21.88
C ALA A 21 0.66 -21.60 21.73
N GLN A 22 1.17 -21.47 20.50
CA GLN A 22 2.60 -21.37 20.23
C GLN A 22 3.14 -19.93 20.31
N LYS A 23 4.44 -19.84 20.51
CA LYS A 23 5.20 -18.57 20.48
C LYS A 23 5.07 -17.94 19.10
N GLY A 24 4.67 -16.69 19.05
CA GLY A 24 4.49 -15.92 17.83
C GLY A 24 3.46 -14.82 18.00
N GLU A 25 3.48 -13.86 17.12
CA GLU A 25 2.51 -12.77 17.06
C GLU A 25 1.56 -13.00 15.89
N ILE A 26 0.30 -12.60 16.04
CA ILE A 26 -0.64 -12.52 14.92
C ILE A 26 -0.34 -11.21 14.22
N ALA A 27 0.28 -11.29 13.05
CA ALA A 27 0.61 -10.11 12.27
C ALA A 27 -0.61 -9.54 11.53
N ALA A 28 -1.53 -10.41 11.12
CA ALA A 28 -2.69 -10.02 10.33
C ALA A 28 -3.75 -11.12 10.31
N MET A 29 -5.00 -10.75 10.01
CA MET A 29 -6.10 -11.68 9.82
C MET A 29 -6.93 -11.32 8.59
N ALA A 30 -7.47 -12.33 7.92
CA ALA A 30 -8.43 -12.14 6.87
C ALA A 30 -9.65 -13.05 7.08
N ALA A 31 -10.84 -12.48 7.04
CA ALA A 31 -12.08 -13.24 6.98
C ALA A 31 -12.38 -13.64 5.53
N LEU A 32 -12.66 -14.91 5.31
CA LEU A 32 -13.05 -15.43 4.00
C LEU A 32 -14.50 -15.93 4.08
N GLY A 33 -15.29 -15.64 3.07
CA GLY A 33 -16.68 -16.09 3.03
C GLY A 33 -17.43 -15.65 1.80
N TYR A 34 -18.70 -15.99 1.76
CA TYR A 34 -19.61 -15.54 0.71
C TYR A 34 -20.22 -14.19 1.15
N SER A 35 -20.12 -13.18 0.28
CA SER A 35 -20.80 -11.91 0.52
C SER A 35 -22.31 -12.14 0.58
N LYS A 36 -22.94 -11.57 1.61
CA LYS A 36 -24.38 -11.53 1.68
C LYS A 36 -24.85 -10.52 0.63
N THR A 37 -25.38 -11.00 -0.49
CA THR A 37 -26.00 -10.13 -1.48
C THR A 37 -27.16 -9.40 -0.79
N ASN A 38 -27.07 -8.09 -0.69
CA ASN A 38 -28.19 -7.28 -0.29
C ASN A 38 -29.31 -7.48 -1.31
N ILE A 39 -30.52 -7.80 -0.82
CA ILE A 39 -31.73 -8.03 -1.60
C ILE A 39 -32.03 -6.84 -2.55
N PHE A 40 -31.43 -5.70 -2.33
CA PHE A 40 -31.64 -4.46 -3.09
C PHE A 40 -30.50 -4.07 -4.04
N GLY A 41 -29.48 -4.91 -4.22
CA GLY A 41 -28.39 -4.63 -5.17
C GLY A 41 -27.62 -3.32 -4.90
N ILE A 42 -27.70 -2.78 -3.69
CA ILE A 42 -26.95 -1.58 -3.32
C ILE A 42 -25.48 -2.04 -3.17
N GLU A 43 -24.68 -1.69 -4.15
CA GLU A 43 -23.23 -1.72 -3.99
C GLU A 43 -22.89 -0.87 -2.77
N THR A 44 -22.38 -1.52 -1.73
CA THR A 44 -21.80 -0.81 -0.60
C THR A 44 -20.73 0.11 -1.13
N SER A 45 -20.78 1.37 -0.74
CA SER A 45 -19.96 2.49 -1.17
C SER A 45 -18.59 2.07 -1.70
N VAL A 46 -18.32 2.43 -2.95
CA VAL A 46 -16.95 2.35 -3.51
C VAL A 46 -16.04 3.07 -2.53
N ALA A 47 -15.10 2.36 -1.94
CA ALA A 47 -14.15 2.96 -1.01
C ALA A 47 -13.49 4.16 -1.71
N ASN A 48 -13.50 5.32 -1.07
CA ASN A 48 -12.87 6.51 -1.63
C ASN A 48 -11.36 6.22 -1.83
N ARG A 49 -10.92 6.18 -3.08
CA ARG A 49 -9.54 5.91 -3.45
C ARG A 49 -8.93 7.15 -4.06
N GLU A 50 -7.67 7.40 -3.72
CA GLU A 50 -6.92 8.46 -4.38
C GLU A 50 -6.87 8.23 -5.89
N SER A 51 -6.82 9.31 -6.65
CA SER A 51 -6.60 9.25 -8.09
C SER A 51 -5.16 8.83 -8.40
N MET A 52 -4.88 8.40 -9.62
CA MET A 52 -3.52 8.02 -10.00
C MET A 52 -2.58 9.23 -9.97
N GLU A 53 -3.09 10.41 -10.35
CA GLU A 53 -2.38 11.68 -10.35
C GLU A 53 -2.00 12.16 -8.94
N GLU A 54 -2.80 11.78 -7.94
CA GLU A 54 -2.50 12.04 -6.52
C GLU A 54 -1.53 11.01 -5.93
N LEU A 55 -1.45 9.84 -6.54
CA LEU A 55 -0.68 8.69 -6.07
C LEU A 55 0.77 8.71 -6.54
N VAL A 56 1.00 9.18 -7.76
CA VAL A 56 2.31 9.08 -8.42
C VAL A 56 2.80 10.45 -8.87
N TYR A 57 4.00 10.75 -8.47
CA TYR A 57 4.74 11.94 -8.89
C TYR A 57 5.85 11.58 -9.88
N LYS A 58 6.23 12.52 -10.73
CA LYS A 58 7.31 12.36 -11.71
C LYS A 58 8.55 13.08 -11.21
N GLU A 59 9.67 12.37 -11.18
CA GLU A 59 11.00 12.87 -10.85
C GLU A 59 11.17 13.42 -9.42
N GLU A 60 10.20 14.21 -8.91
CA GLU A 60 10.23 14.75 -7.54
C GLU A 60 8.83 14.83 -6.94
N TRP A 61 8.78 14.96 -5.63
CA TRP A 61 7.52 15.07 -4.89
C TRP A 61 6.70 16.28 -5.33
N GLY A 62 5.40 16.06 -5.55
CA GLY A 62 4.44 17.09 -5.93
C GLY A 62 4.33 17.35 -7.42
N GLN A 63 5.20 16.79 -8.26
CA GLN A 63 5.04 16.84 -9.72
C GLN A 63 4.11 15.75 -10.21
N SER A 64 2.84 16.07 -10.38
CA SER A 64 1.83 15.11 -10.86
C SER A 64 2.10 14.66 -12.29
N MET A 65 1.76 13.40 -12.57
CA MET A 65 1.72 12.84 -13.92
C MET A 65 0.31 12.90 -14.47
N ASP A 66 0.14 13.18 -15.75
CA ASP A 66 -1.14 13.03 -16.44
C ASP A 66 -1.35 11.61 -17.01
N LEU A 67 -2.58 11.31 -17.43
CA LEU A 67 -2.92 9.97 -17.95
C LEU A 67 -2.11 9.58 -19.19
N GLU A 68 -1.72 10.54 -20.02
CA GLU A 68 -0.92 10.25 -21.22
C GLU A 68 0.50 9.84 -20.84
N GLU A 69 1.09 10.49 -19.84
CA GLU A 69 2.39 10.10 -19.29
C GLU A 69 2.35 8.69 -18.70
N PHE A 70 1.29 8.33 -17.94
CA PHE A 70 1.10 6.95 -17.45
C PHE A 70 1.07 5.93 -18.59
N ARG A 71 0.42 6.25 -19.71
CA ARG A 71 0.36 5.37 -20.89
C ARG A 71 1.72 5.23 -21.55
N GLN A 72 2.45 6.32 -21.72
CA GLN A 72 3.79 6.33 -22.31
C GLN A 72 4.77 5.45 -21.52
N TRP A 73 4.63 5.42 -20.20
CA TRP A 73 5.41 4.55 -19.32
C TRP A 73 4.86 3.12 -19.22
N GLY A 74 3.70 2.83 -19.77
CA GLY A 74 3.01 1.53 -19.62
C GLY A 74 2.53 1.26 -18.20
N LEU A 75 2.29 2.31 -17.41
CA LEU A 75 1.95 2.23 -15.99
C LEU A 75 0.48 2.52 -15.68
N GLU A 76 -0.35 2.89 -16.68
CA GLU A 76 -1.77 3.19 -16.50
C GLU A 76 -2.48 2.04 -15.78
N ASP A 77 -2.42 0.82 -16.31
CA ASP A 77 -3.05 -0.35 -15.69
C ASP A 77 -2.45 -0.69 -14.33
N VAL A 78 -1.11 -0.50 -14.17
CA VAL A 78 -0.43 -0.78 -12.90
C VAL A 78 -1.07 0.03 -11.79
N PHE A 79 -1.20 1.34 -11.94
CA PHE A 79 -1.73 2.20 -10.90
C PHE A 79 -3.26 2.24 -10.85
N TYR A 80 -3.94 2.00 -11.97
CA TYR A 80 -5.37 1.80 -11.97
C TYR A 80 -5.80 0.68 -11.02
N TYR A 81 -5.07 -0.44 -11.01
CA TYR A 81 -5.36 -1.55 -10.11
C TYR A 81 -4.69 -1.41 -8.74
N ALA A 82 -3.45 -0.90 -8.67
CA ALA A 82 -2.72 -0.77 -7.41
C ALA A 82 -3.41 0.16 -6.40
N ARG A 83 -4.07 1.24 -6.87
CA ARG A 83 -4.84 2.14 -5.99
C ARG A 83 -5.96 1.45 -5.21
N HIS A 84 -6.37 0.24 -5.62
CA HIS A 84 -7.38 -0.56 -4.92
C HIS A 84 -6.78 -1.43 -3.80
N ALA A 85 -5.49 -1.39 -3.59
CA ALA A 85 -4.84 -2.08 -2.48
C ALA A 85 -5.49 -1.68 -1.14
N PRO A 86 -5.84 -2.62 -0.26
CA PRO A 86 -6.41 -2.28 1.04
C PRO A 86 -5.35 -1.66 1.95
N SER A 87 -5.78 -0.72 2.79
CA SER A 87 -4.99 -0.19 3.90
C SER A 87 -5.84 -0.08 5.15
N TRP A 88 -5.19 -0.03 6.30
CA TRP A 88 -5.87 0.20 7.56
C TRP A 88 -6.66 1.51 7.52
N GLY A 89 -7.92 1.48 7.95
CA GLY A 89 -8.79 2.66 7.90
C GLY A 89 -8.97 3.31 6.51
N ASN A 90 -8.51 2.67 5.44
CA ASN A 90 -8.44 3.23 4.09
C ASN A 90 -7.59 4.51 3.99
N ILE A 91 -6.57 4.62 4.83
CA ILE A 91 -5.68 5.81 4.90
C ILE A 91 -4.83 5.97 3.65
N GLN A 92 -4.49 4.84 2.98
CA GLN A 92 -3.66 4.85 1.77
C GLN A 92 -2.33 5.59 2.01
N PRO A 93 -1.50 5.13 2.97
CA PRO A 93 -0.38 5.90 3.50
C PRO A 93 0.84 5.96 2.56
N TRP A 94 0.68 5.67 1.31
CA TRP A 94 1.73 5.55 0.30
C TRP A 94 1.62 6.59 -0.80
N LYS A 95 2.78 7.00 -1.32
CA LYS A 95 2.94 7.74 -2.57
C LYS A 95 4.10 7.14 -3.36
N PHE A 96 4.13 7.42 -4.65
CA PHE A 96 5.18 6.93 -5.52
C PHE A 96 5.88 8.09 -6.22
N ILE A 97 7.16 7.91 -6.53
CA ILE A 97 7.90 8.81 -7.39
C ILE A 97 8.50 7.97 -8.52
N LEU A 98 8.11 8.28 -9.74
CA LEU A 98 8.65 7.67 -10.94
C LEU A 98 9.90 8.45 -11.37
N ASP A 99 11.03 7.81 -11.33
CA ASP A 99 12.31 8.31 -11.85
C ASP A 99 12.71 7.47 -13.08
N GLU A 100 13.72 7.87 -13.82
CA GLU A 100 14.10 7.32 -15.13
C GLU A 100 14.22 5.77 -15.16
N ASP A 101 14.74 5.17 -14.11
CA ASP A 101 15.05 3.73 -14.05
C ASP A 101 14.38 3.00 -12.87
N LYS A 102 13.54 3.70 -12.11
CA LYS A 102 12.95 3.13 -10.90
C LYS A 102 11.66 3.82 -10.46
N LEU A 103 10.80 3.04 -9.84
CA LEU A 103 9.65 3.51 -9.11
C LEU A 103 9.97 3.48 -7.60
N ILE A 104 9.97 4.64 -6.96
CA ILE A 104 10.24 4.79 -5.53
C ILE A 104 8.92 4.76 -4.79
N LEU A 105 8.82 3.96 -3.74
CA LEU A 105 7.70 3.94 -2.82
C LEU A 105 8.06 4.75 -1.57
N THR A 106 7.23 5.73 -1.29
CA THR A 106 7.24 6.44 -0.01
C THR A 106 6.07 6.03 0.86
N ILE A 107 6.24 6.07 2.16
CA ILE A 107 5.20 5.73 3.13
C ILE A 107 5.13 6.79 4.23
N LEU A 108 3.93 7.10 4.66
CA LEU A 108 3.69 8.00 5.78
C LEU A 108 4.33 7.43 7.06
N GLN A 109 5.14 8.22 7.75
CA GLN A 109 5.88 7.77 8.93
C GLN A 109 5.01 7.63 10.17
N LYS A 110 3.99 8.51 10.29
CA LYS A 110 3.09 8.54 11.44
C LYS A 110 1.65 8.48 10.96
N ASP A 111 0.87 7.62 11.58
CA ASP A 111 -0.56 7.59 11.37
C ASP A 111 -1.20 8.82 12.06
N PRO A 112 -1.94 9.66 11.32
CA PRO A 112 -2.59 10.85 11.89
C PRO A 112 -3.70 10.52 12.90
N TYR A 113 -4.15 9.26 12.95
CA TYR A 113 -5.25 8.81 13.81
C TYR A 113 -4.80 7.97 15.00
N ILE A 114 -3.51 7.67 15.13
CA ILE A 114 -2.97 6.85 16.20
C ILE A 114 -2.20 7.71 17.20
N LEU A 115 -2.42 7.46 18.50
CA LEU A 115 -1.72 8.14 19.58
C LEU A 115 -0.21 7.84 19.52
N GLU A 116 0.62 8.83 19.84
CA GLU A 116 2.09 8.80 19.68
C GLU A 116 2.82 7.60 20.31
N ASP A 117 2.20 6.93 21.30
CA ASP A 117 2.77 5.78 22.01
C ASP A 117 2.34 4.41 21.47
N SER A 118 1.55 4.35 20.40
CA SER A 118 1.15 3.06 19.85
C SER A 118 2.33 2.43 19.07
N LYS A 119 2.62 1.16 19.40
CA LYS A 119 3.57 0.32 18.63
C LYS A 119 2.90 -0.21 17.35
N ASP A 120 2.02 0.59 16.76
CA ASP A 120 1.22 0.15 15.64
C ASP A 120 2.08 0.10 14.37
N LYS A 121 2.09 -1.05 13.73
CA LYS A 121 2.85 -1.33 12.50
C LYS A 121 1.96 -1.38 11.27
N ASN A 122 0.78 -0.77 11.33
CA ASN A 122 -0.19 -0.85 10.24
C ASN A 122 0.39 -0.32 8.93
N HIS A 123 1.14 0.79 8.97
CA HIS A 123 1.78 1.33 7.77
C HIS A 123 2.84 0.39 7.17
N GLU A 124 3.54 -0.41 7.98
CA GLU A 124 4.49 -1.41 7.47
C GLU A 124 3.77 -2.56 6.76
N LEU A 125 2.62 -3.00 7.31
CA LEU A 125 1.76 -3.99 6.66
C LEU A 125 1.15 -3.44 5.37
N ASP A 126 0.61 -2.23 5.42
CA ASP A 126 0.05 -1.53 4.27
C ASP A 126 1.11 -1.34 3.17
N CYS A 127 2.36 -1.01 3.56
CA CYS A 127 3.49 -0.94 2.65
C CYS A 127 3.74 -2.27 1.93
N GLY A 128 3.75 -3.38 2.66
CA GLY A 128 3.89 -4.71 2.05
C GLY A 128 2.75 -5.07 1.11
N ILE A 129 1.52 -4.66 1.44
CA ILE A 129 0.34 -4.87 0.60
C ILE A 129 0.48 -4.11 -0.72
N ILE A 130 0.76 -2.81 -0.68
CA ILE A 130 0.89 -2.01 -1.91
C ILE A 130 2.08 -2.47 -2.75
N MET A 131 3.20 -2.86 -2.13
CA MET A 131 4.34 -3.45 -2.84
C MET A 131 3.92 -4.70 -3.63
N LEU A 132 3.12 -5.59 -3.02
CA LEU A 132 2.64 -6.80 -3.70
C LEU A 132 1.74 -6.44 -4.89
N TYR A 133 0.81 -5.51 -4.73
CA TYR A 133 -0.09 -5.08 -5.79
C TYR A 133 0.69 -4.53 -6.99
N VAL A 134 1.58 -3.58 -6.75
CA VAL A 134 2.42 -2.98 -7.80
C VAL A 134 3.30 -4.04 -8.47
N GLU A 135 4.00 -4.89 -7.71
CA GLU A 135 4.85 -5.94 -8.29
C GLU A 135 4.06 -6.88 -9.20
N LYS A 136 2.87 -7.30 -8.76
CA LYS A 136 2.02 -8.19 -9.58
C LYS A 136 1.55 -7.52 -10.86
N MET A 137 1.17 -6.26 -10.79
CA MET A 137 0.73 -5.51 -11.96
C MET A 137 1.90 -5.19 -12.91
N MET A 138 3.07 -4.83 -12.39
CA MET A 138 4.30 -4.68 -13.19
C MET A 138 4.62 -5.96 -13.97
N HIS A 139 4.58 -7.11 -13.29
CA HIS A 139 4.82 -8.40 -13.94
C HIS A 139 3.77 -8.71 -15.02
N GLN A 140 2.52 -8.33 -14.81
CA GLN A 140 1.43 -8.48 -15.78
C GLN A 140 1.69 -7.66 -17.05
N GLN A 141 2.27 -6.48 -16.91
CA GLN A 141 2.69 -5.62 -18.02
C GLN A 141 4.04 -6.02 -18.63
N GLY A 142 4.64 -7.12 -18.17
CA GLY A 142 5.92 -7.62 -18.68
C GLY A 142 7.15 -6.94 -18.07
N ILE A 143 6.98 -6.00 -17.17
CA ILE A 143 8.07 -5.33 -16.45
C ILE A 143 8.55 -6.26 -15.33
N LYS A 144 9.72 -6.86 -15.54
CA LYS A 144 10.30 -7.82 -14.60
C LYS A 144 11.17 -7.12 -13.58
N GLY A 145 10.89 -7.36 -12.31
CA GLY A 145 11.68 -6.79 -11.21
C GLY A 145 11.20 -7.33 -9.87
N LYS A 146 11.85 -6.86 -8.83
CA LYS A 146 11.44 -7.05 -7.43
C LYS A 146 11.79 -5.79 -6.66
N TRP A 147 11.01 -5.53 -5.64
CA TRP A 147 11.30 -4.45 -4.69
C TRP A 147 12.69 -4.60 -4.08
N LYS A 148 13.39 -3.50 -3.98
CA LYS A 148 14.66 -3.34 -3.28
C LYS A 148 14.42 -2.49 -2.04
N LEU A 149 14.86 -3.01 -0.90
CA LEU A 149 14.74 -2.33 0.40
C LEU A 149 16.09 -1.73 0.85
N ASP A 150 17.12 -1.95 0.06
CA ASP A 150 18.44 -1.35 0.26
C ASP A 150 18.44 0.09 -0.28
N MET A 151 18.50 1.04 0.63
CA MET A 151 18.38 2.46 0.32
C MET A 151 19.70 3.13 -0.04
N ASP A 152 20.84 2.45 0.08
CA ASP A 152 22.17 3.00 -0.22
C ASP A 152 22.31 3.53 -1.66
N LYS A 153 21.39 3.11 -2.54
CA LYS A 153 21.34 3.51 -3.95
C LYS A 153 20.32 4.61 -4.26
N VAL A 154 19.66 5.14 -3.25
CA VAL A 154 18.63 6.16 -3.43
C VAL A 154 19.11 7.45 -2.77
N ASN A 155 19.30 8.48 -3.59
CA ASN A 155 19.58 9.82 -3.06
C ASN A 155 18.27 10.49 -2.67
N GLU A 156 17.91 10.44 -1.40
CA GLU A 156 16.64 10.97 -0.87
C GLU A 156 16.49 12.47 -1.12
N GLU A 157 17.60 13.23 -1.01
CA GLU A 157 17.60 14.70 -1.20
C GLU A 157 17.14 15.11 -2.61
N LYS A 158 17.32 14.22 -3.61
CA LYS A 158 16.89 14.44 -4.99
C LYS A 158 15.36 14.65 -5.11
N TYR A 159 14.58 14.01 -4.24
CA TYR A 159 13.15 13.84 -4.45
C TYR A 159 12.28 14.82 -3.68
N ASN A 160 12.84 15.70 -2.88
CA ASN A 160 12.12 16.71 -2.09
C ASN A 160 10.95 16.13 -1.27
N ILE A 161 11.16 14.94 -0.67
CA ILE A 161 10.13 14.22 0.09
C ILE A 161 9.88 14.97 1.40
N PRO A 162 8.60 15.25 1.76
CA PRO A 162 8.27 15.86 3.05
C PRO A 162 8.67 14.98 4.24
N ASP A 163 8.98 15.61 5.37
CA ASP A 163 9.42 14.94 6.60
C ASP A 163 8.38 13.93 7.15
N GLU A 164 7.11 14.06 6.77
CA GLU A 164 6.06 13.12 7.17
C GLU A 164 6.16 11.78 6.45
N TYR A 165 6.91 11.71 5.34
CA TYR A 165 7.11 10.51 4.55
C TYR A 165 8.55 10.03 4.65
N ARG A 166 8.74 8.74 4.46
CA ARG A 166 10.06 8.11 4.25
C ARG A 166 10.03 7.23 3.03
N ILE A 167 11.15 7.01 2.42
CA ILE A 167 11.27 5.99 1.38
C ILE A 167 11.21 4.61 2.03
N ALA A 168 10.37 3.74 1.48
CA ALA A 168 10.20 2.36 1.93
C ALA A 168 10.94 1.35 1.04
N GLY A 169 11.20 1.72 -0.20
CA GLY A 169 11.91 0.90 -1.17
C GLY A 169 11.78 1.44 -2.58
N TYR A 170 12.40 0.77 -3.53
CA TYR A 170 12.26 1.08 -4.95
C TYR A 170 12.10 -0.18 -5.79
N PHE A 171 11.41 -0.06 -6.91
CA PHE A 171 11.25 -1.11 -7.91
C PHE A 171 11.99 -0.69 -9.18
N PRO A 172 12.99 -1.43 -9.68
CA PRO A 172 13.66 -1.14 -10.94
C PRO A 172 12.70 -1.33 -12.12
N ILE A 173 12.71 -0.41 -13.06
CA ILE A 173 11.86 -0.43 -14.27
C ILE A 173 12.72 -0.69 -15.49
#